data_9072d8eda4543e7706d3e62abe1e5875
#
_entry.id   9072d8eda4543e7706d3e62abe1e5875
#
_cell.length_a   1.000
_cell.length_b   1.000
_cell.length_c   1.000
_cell.angle_alpha   90.00
_cell.angle_beta   90.00
_cell.angle_gamma   90.00
#
_symmetry.space_group_name_H-M   'P 1'
#
loop_
_entity.id
_entity.type
_entity.pdbx_description
1 polymer ?
#
loop_
_entity_poly.entity_id
_entity_poly.type
_entity_poly.pdbx_seq_one_letter_code
_entity_poly.pdbx_strand_id
1 'polypeptide(L)'
;METRHFPRTWRTLLVGLAVLITAVQVVRPGINQDVRYVLGGLQVTAGAGLGWSETWVHRPLLSRGLMALIGALSPGEYWTEEIMVRLVSILLAVCAGVLLYRSLRRWAGVRGAEWIGLAATAALAWAPGWDFAEPEWYAAALAVLAIGVALARDRSRFLGPLLAGLLLAVVVLLKFTTAATALAAILLLAALDRRLALRTAVVTAVGTLTLFGITVAVEPREWQWLQDMPALNPPLTAAALAASGKGLVNELVVSPIIVVALVAQVWLWHRGGSHRRWALGNLLVMAILTVPFLVQHQNFLYHLAALPVFSAVSVATIAHRAIRAGDGVPIALPITAALGFAVSCLLFVPGTSFRTRNSWLALAGELAVVAVGVLLVYWQPSAFREIFSERISSGRGWMAMCCLLPLVVTLSPRATYSFSLAHRTVTPAVNLTAAKYAGATAERVHHVLPPDSQVIYLAFNTQWVLRNPTPCRYASPTFLQRATGKQAAAIEATQSFAENLACLSNPRARYVVIEESWFDMEKANPLVTAALTNNFDCERRIWAADGLVICPRR
;
A
#
# COMPACT_ATOMS: atom_id res chain seq x y z
N MET A 1 -29.18 2.41 36.62
CA MET A 1 -27.94 1.84 36.05
C MET A 1 -26.91 2.98 35.93
N GLU A 2 -26.09 3.16 36.95
CA GLU A 2 -25.04 4.18 36.97
C GLU A 2 -24.01 3.85 35.90
N THR A 3 -23.92 4.72 34.90
CA THR A 3 -22.84 4.67 33.88
C THR A 3 -21.52 4.97 34.58
N ARG A 4 -20.81 3.93 35.04
CA ARG A 4 -19.44 4.07 35.51
C ARG A 4 -18.63 4.75 34.37
N HIS A 5 -18.38 6.05 34.56
CA HIS A 5 -17.50 6.80 33.70
C HIS A 5 -16.10 6.17 33.78
N PHE A 6 -15.62 5.66 32.67
CA PHE A 6 -14.20 5.34 32.54
C PHE A 6 -13.42 6.60 32.94
N PRO A 7 -12.42 6.50 33.80
CA PRO A 7 -11.66 7.67 34.22
C PRO A 7 -11.17 8.40 32.97
N ARG A 8 -11.30 9.71 32.90
CA ARG A 8 -10.81 10.55 31.79
C ARG A 8 -9.36 10.22 31.39
N THR A 9 -8.59 9.77 32.38
CA THR A 9 -7.20 9.30 32.24
C THR A 9 -6.97 8.23 31.18
N TRP A 10 -7.85 7.20 31.06
CA TRP A 10 -7.66 6.14 30.05
C TRP A 10 -7.90 6.63 28.61
N ARG A 11 -8.85 7.55 28.43
CA ARG A 11 -9.05 8.18 27.11
C ARG A 11 -7.81 8.98 26.70
N THR A 12 -7.28 9.77 27.61
CA THR A 12 -6.08 10.57 27.39
C THR A 12 -4.88 9.67 27.09
N LEU A 13 -4.71 8.57 27.82
CA LEU A 13 -3.61 7.61 27.57
C LEU A 13 -3.73 6.94 26.18
N LEU A 14 -4.92 6.47 25.79
CA LEU A 14 -5.11 5.83 24.48
C LEU A 14 -4.89 6.83 23.34
N VAL A 15 -5.40 8.05 23.46
CA VAL A 15 -5.17 9.11 22.47
C VAL A 15 -3.69 9.50 22.46
N GLY A 16 -3.06 9.66 23.61
CA GLY A 16 -1.64 9.97 23.71
C GLY A 16 -0.77 8.87 23.07
N LEU A 17 -1.09 7.60 23.32
CA LEU A 17 -0.41 6.46 22.72
C LEU A 17 -0.60 6.45 21.18
N ALA A 18 -1.82 6.66 20.70
CA ALA A 18 -2.10 6.72 19.26
C ALA A 18 -1.35 7.87 18.59
N VAL A 19 -1.29 9.04 19.23
CA VAL A 19 -0.51 10.19 18.75
C VAL A 19 0.98 9.88 18.74
N LEU A 20 1.50 9.28 19.82
CA LEU A 20 2.92 8.89 19.90
C LEU A 20 3.29 7.89 18.81
N ILE A 21 2.49 6.84 18.62
CA ILE A 21 2.70 5.85 17.56
C ILE A 21 2.70 6.54 16.20
N THR A 22 1.73 7.42 15.95
CA THR A 22 1.62 8.15 14.70
C THR A 22 2.82 9.08 14.49
N ALA A 23 3.28 9.77 15.53
CA ALA A 23 4.48 10.61 15.46
C ALA A 23 5.74 9.79 15.15
N VAL A 24 5.88 8.60 15.76
CA VAL A 24 6.98 7.67 15.44
C VAL A 24 6.92 7.24 13.98
N GLN A 25 5.75 7.00 13.41
CA GLN A 25 5.60 6.66 11.99
C GLN A 25 6.01 7.81 11.06
N VAL A 26 5.79 9.07 11.43
CA VAL A 26 6.23 10.23 10.63
C VAL A 26 7.75 10.29 10.51
N VAL A 27 8.46 10.06 11.61
CA VAL A 27 9.93 10.17 11.66
C VAL A 27 10.66 8.87 11.35
N ARG A 28 9.93 7.78 11.18
CA ARG A 28 10.52 6.46 10.92
C ARG A 28 11.02 6.37 9.48
N PRO A 29 12.31 6.08 9.23
CA PRO A 29 12.83 5.92 7.88
C PRO A 29 12.31 4.66 7.20
N GLY A 30 12.22 4.69 5.88
CA GLY A 30 11.98 3.50 5.09
C GLY A 30 10.60 3.45 4.43
N ILE A 31 10.23 4.47 3.64
CA ILE A 31 9.18 4.34 2.63
C ILE A 31 9.55 3.22 1.65
N ASN A 32 8.55 2.60 1.04
CA ASN A 32 8.76 1.62 -0.01
C ASN A 32 9.68 2.16 -1.12
N GLN A 33 10.48 1.25 -1.65
CA GLN A 33 11.39 1.54 -2.76
C GLN A 33 10.65 2.07 -4.00
N ASP A 34 9.42 1.59 -4.27
CA ASP A 34 8.61 2.05 -5.40
C ASP A 34 8.21 3.52 -5.25
N VAL A 35 7.91 3.98 -4.03
CA VAL A 35 7.62 5.41 -3.77
C VAL A 35 8.86 6.27 -4.00
N ARG A 36 10.03 5.81 -3.50
CA ARG A 36 11.32 6.48 -3.73
C ARG A 36 11.66 6.54 -5.21
N TYR A 37 11.42 5.43 -5.93
CA TYR A 37 11.58 5.36 -7.37
C TYR A 37 10.75 6.41 -8.10
N VAL A 38 9.48 6.58 -7.74
CA VAL A 38 8.61 7.58 -8.37
C VAL A 38 9.09 9.00 -8.07
N LEU A 39 9.33 9.32 -6.80
CA LEU A 39 9.78 10.65 -6.38
C LEU A 39 11.15 11.00 -6.98
N GLY A 40 12.12 10.10 -6.87
CA GLY A 40 13.44 10.29 -7.47
C GLY A 40 13.39 10.45 -8.98
N GLY A 41 12.58 9.63 -9.65
CA GLY A 41 12.37 9.72 -11.09
C GLY A 41 11.81 11.08 -11.52
N LEU A 42 10.79 11.58 -10.84
CA LEU A 42 10.19 12.89 -11.11
C LEU A 42 11.20 14.04 -10.89
N GLN A 43 12.06 13.93 -9.87
CA GLN A 43 13.06 14.96 -9.57
C GLN A 43 14.18 15.02 -10.61
N VAL A 44 14.76 13.85 -10.93
CA VAL A 44 15.90 13.84 -11.86
C VAL A 44 15.50 14.23 -13.28
N THR A 45 14.26 13.96 -13.69
CA THR A 45 13.74 14.42 -14.98
C THR A 45 13.40 15.91 -14.97
N ALA A 46 12.82 16.41 -13.89
CA ALA A 46 12.57 17.84 -13.68
C ALA A 46 13.87 18.65 -13.71
N GLY A 47 14.95 18.15 -13.11
CA GLY A 47 16.28 18.74 -13.18
C GLY A 47 16.83 18.88 -14.62
N ALA A 48 16.36 18.06 -15.56
CA ALA A 48 16.70 18.17 -16.98
C ALA A 48 15.69 18.97 -17.82
N GLY A 49 14.66 19.54 -17.18
CA GLY A 49 13.62 20.37 -17.81
C GLY A 49 12.40 19.61 -18.32
N LEU A 50 12.23 18.33 -17.95
CA LEU A 50 11.04 17.56 -18.29
C LEU A 50 9.92 17.79 -17.25
N GLY A 51 8.68 17.92 -17.72
CA GLY A 51 7.52 18.01 -16.85
C GLY A 51 7.18 16.66 -16.18
N TRP A 52 6.49 16.71 -15.03
CA TRP A 52 6.00 15.51 -14.34
C TRP A 52 5.05 14.68 -15.22
N SER A 53 4.31 15.30 -16.13
CA SER A 53 3.44 14.63 -17.08
C SER A 53 4.23 13.87 -18.16
N GLU A 54 5.41 14.36 -18.53
CA GLU A 54 6.27 13.75 -19.54
C GLU A 54 7.18 12.63 -18.99
N THR A 55 7.27 12.53 -17.65
CA THR A 55 8.12 11.56 -16.96
C THR A 55 7.40 10.22 -16.82
N TRP A 56 8.05 9.13 -17.20
CA TRP A 56 7.51 7.79 -17.02
C TRP A 56 8.17 7.07 -15.86
N VAL A 57 7.37 6.64 -14.90
CA VAL A 57 7.79 5.92 -13.68
C VAL A 57 6.84 4.77 -13.34
N HIS A 58 6.35 4.04 -14.32
CA HIS A 58 5.41 2.92 -14.16
C HIS A 58 4.13 3.24 -13.36
N ARG A 59 3.70 4.49 -13.40
CA ARG A 59 2.50 4.95 -12.72
C ARG A 59 1.67 5.83 -13.67
N PRO A 60 0.33 5.73 -13.63
CA PRO A 60 -0.55 6.61 -14.41
C PRO A 60 -0.35 8.08 -14.06
N LEU A 61 -0.80 8.97 -14.95
CA LEU A 61 -0.62 10.42 -14.85
C LEU A 61 -1.08 10.98 -13.50
N LEU A 62 -2.25 10.55 -12.99
CA LEU A 62 -2.77 11.07 -11.72
C LEU A 62 -1.91 10.66 -10.52
N SER A 63 -1.35 9.46 -10.54
CA SER A 63 -0.41 9.03 -9.49
C SER A 63 0.88 9.85 -9.53
N ARG A 64 1.42 10.11 -10.73
CA ARG A 64 2.61 10.96 -10.91
C ARG A 64 2.34 12.39 -10.46
N GLY A 65 1.17 12.95 -10.81
CA GLY A 65 0.76 14.29 -10.38
C GLY A 65 0.62 14.42 -8.87
N LEU A 66 0.05 13.39 -8.20
CA LEU A 66 -0.02 13.35 -6.74
C LEU A 66 1.38 13.36 -6.11
N MET A 67 2.30 12.51 -6.61
CA MET A 67 3.67 12.46 -6.10
C MET A 67 4.45 13.74 -6.42
N ALA A 68 4.27 14.33 -7.60
CA ALA A 68 4.87 15.62 -7.94
C ALA A 68 4.40 16.74 -7.01
N LEU A 69 3.10 16.77 -6.68
CA LEU A 69 2.55 17.73 -5.72
C LEU A 69 3.18 17.57 -4.33
N ILE A 70 3.30 16.32 -3.85
CA ILE A 70 3.92 16.05 -2.55
C ILE A 70 5.40 16.42 -2.57
N GLY A 71 6.12 16.07 -3.64
CA GLY A 71 7.54 16.44 -3.82
C GLY A 71 7.75 17.95 -3.85
N ALA A 72 6.85 18.70 -4.49
CA ALA A 72 6.91 20.17 -4.55
C ALA A 72 6.73 20.85 -3.17
N LEU A 73 6.08 20.17 -2.22
CA LEU A 73 5.94 20.65 -0.84
C LEU A 73 7.20 20.41 0.01
N SER A 74 8.17 19.68 -0.50
CA SER A 74 9.41 19.33 0.21
C SER A 74 10.63 19.81 -0.57
N PRO A 75 11.05 21.06 -0.43
CA PRO A 75 12.30 21.53 -1.02
C PRO A 75 13.49 20.93 -0.26
N GLY A 76 14.40 20.29 -0.97
CA GLY A 76 15.68 19.89 -0.41
C GLY A 76 15.99 18.40 -0.45
N GLU A 77 16.57 17.89 0.60
CA GLU A 77 17.16 16.54 0.69
C GLU A 77 16.10 15.43 0.64
N TYR A 78 16.50 14.25 0.14
CA TYR A 78 15.64 13.06 0.05
C TYR A 78 14.97 12.67 1.38
N TRP A 79 15.62 13.00 2.53
CA TRP A 79 15.09 12.72 3.85
C TRP A 79 13.89 13.59 4.22
N THR A 80 13.96 14.89 3.93
CA THR A 80 12.86 15.83 4.17
C THR A 80 11.65 15.50 3.32
N GLU A 81 11.88 15.02 2.10
CA GLU A 81 10.83 14.57 1.20
C GLU A 81 10.12 13.31 1.74
N GLU A 82 10.86 12.35 2.29
CA GLU A 82 10.28 11.18 2.93
C GLU A 82 9.39 11.56 4.12
N ILE A 83 9.84 12.48 4.97
CA ILE A 83 9.05 13.00 6.09
C ILE A 83 7.78 13.69 5.57
N MET A 84 7.87 14.49 4.52
CA MET A 84 6.73 15.21 3.95
C MET A 84 5.70 14.24 3.37
N VAL A 85 6.14 13.23 2.61
CA VAL A 85 5.24 12.15 2.12
C VAL A 85 4.48 11.53 3.29
N ARG A 86 5.17 11.20 4.38
CA ARG A 86 4.53 10.60 5.56
C ARG A 86 3.55 11.54 6.23
N LEU A 87 3.93 12.80 6.41
CA LEU A 87 3.08 13.80 7.05
C LEU A 87 1.78 14.01 6.25
N VAL A 88 1.88 14.22 4.94
CA VAL A 88 0.73 14.41 4.05
C VAL A 88 -0.16 13.16 4.04
N SER A 89 0.44 11.98 3.98
CA SER A 89 -0.30 10.72 3.99
C SER A 89 -1.04 10.50 5.31
N ILE A 90 -0.40 10.72 6.45
CA ILE A 90 -1.04 10.61 7.77
C ILE A 90 -2.17 11.64 7.92
N LEU A 91 -1.96 12.87 7.43
CA LEU A 91 -3.03 13.87 7.44
C LEU A 91 -4.24 13.42 6.61
N LEU A 92 -4.01 12.82 5.44
CA LEU A 92 -5.08 12.24 4.62
C LEU A 92 -5.81 11.11 5.37
N ALA A 93 -5.07 10.20 6.04
CA ALA A 93 -5.66 9.12 6.83
C ALA A 93 -6.55 9.67 7.97
N VAL A 94 -6.08 10.69 8.68
CA VAL A 94 -6.84 11.35 9.74
C VAL A 94 -8.08 12.04 9.17
N CYS A 95 -7.96 12.79 8.08
CA CYS A 95 -9.09 13.43 7.41
C CYS A 95 -10.15 12.41 6.98
N ALA A 96 -9.73 11.29 6.37
CA ALA A 96 -10.61 10.20 5.95
C ALA A 96 -11.37 9.60 7.15
N GLY A 97 -10.67 9.28 8.24
CA GLY A 97 -11.28 8.72 9.44
C GLY A 97 -12.21 9.70 10.16
N VAL A 98 -11.84 10.98 10.27
CA VAL A 98 -12.68 12.03 10.87
C VAL A 98 -13.96 12.25 10.06
N LEU A 99 -13.86 12.29 8.73
CA LEU A 99 -15.03 12.45 7.88
C LEU A 99 -15.95 11.23 7.98
N LEU A 100 -15.37 10.02 7.94
CA LEU A 100 -16.12 8.78 8.14
C LEU A 100 -16.84 8.78 9.49
N TYR A 101 -16.15 9.15 10.58
CA TYR A 101 -16.74 9.32 11.90
C TYR A 101 -17.93 10.28 11.89
N ARG A 102 -17.76 11.49 11.34
CA ARG A 102 -18.82 12.51 11.30
C ARG A 102 -20.05 12.02 10.56
N SER A 103 -19.85 11.35 9.44
CA SER A 103 -20.91 10.86 8.56
C SER A 103 -21.65 9.66 9.15
N LEU A 104 -20.95 8.75 9.82
CA LEU A 104 -21.53 7.57 10.44
C LEU A 104 -22.25 7.83 11.76
N ARG A 105 -22.08 8.98 12.40
CA ARG A 105 -22.74 9.28 13.69
C ARG A 105 -24.26 9.08 13.68
N ARG A 106 -24.90 9.34 12.55
CA ARG A 106 -26.37 9.16 12.38
C ARG A 106 -26.75 7.69 12.22
N TRP A 107 -25.86 6.85 11.68
CA TRP A 107 -26.10 5.44 11.38
C TRP A 107 -25.69 4.52 12.53
N ALA A 108 -24.52 4.74 13.09
CA ALA A 108 -23.93 3.91 14.13
C ALA A 108 -24.00 4.53 15.53
N GLY A 109 -24.53 5.78 15.65
CA GLY A 109 -24.42 6.57 16.87
C GLY A 109 -22.97 7.05 17.09
N VAL A 110 -22.78 7.92 18.08
CA VAL A 110 -21.47 8.57 18.35
C VAL A 110 -20.38 7.53 18.63
N ARG A 111 -20.64 6.58 19.55
CA ARG A 111 -19.64 5.59 19.97
C ARG A 111 -19.24 4.62 18.85
N GLY A 112 -20.20 4.16 18.05
CA GLY A 112 -19.90 3.27 16.94
C GLY A 112 -19.10 3.97 15.85
N ALA A 113 -19.48 5.19 15.51
CA ALA A 113 -18.77 5.99 14.54
C ALA A 113 -17.33 6.31 15.01
N GLU A 114 -17.12 6.59 16.31
CA GLU A 114 -15.77 6.77 16.89
C GLU A 114 -14.88 5.56 16.62
N TRP A 115 -15.34 4.34 16.90
CA TRP A 115 -14.55 3.13 16.72
C TRP A 115 -14.29 2.81 15.25
N ILE A 116 -15.29 3.01 14.38
CA ILE A 116 -15.13 2.77 12.94
C ILE A 116 -14.14 3.78 12.34
N GLY A 117 -14.27 5.07 12.68
CA GLY A 117 -13.34 6.11 12.24
C GLY A 117 -11.92 5.89 12.77
N LEU A 118 -11.78 5.53 14.05
CA LEU A 118 -10.49 5.22 14.66
C LEU A 118 -9.82 3.99 14.04
N ALA A 119 -10.58 2.92 13.81
CA ALA A 119 -10.07 1.70 13.17
C ALA A 119 -9.57 1.97 11.74
N ALA A 120 -10.33 2.75 10.95
CA ALA A 120 -9.91 3.16 9.61
C ALA A 120 -8.63 4.01 9.65
N THR A 121 -8.59 5.02 10.54
CA THR A 121 -7.41 5.88 10.71
C THR A 121 -6.18 5.07 11.13
N ALA A 122 -6.33 4.19 12.13
CA ALA A 122 -5.24 3.37 12.63
C ALA A 122 -4.71 2.40 11.55
N ALA A 123 -5.61 1.74 10.82
CA ALA A 123 -5.21 0.83 9.74
C ALA A 123 -4.45 1.54 8.62
N LEU A 124 -4.80 2.79 8.30
CA LEU A 124 -4.08 3.61 7.34
C LEU A 124 -2.76 4.15 7.92
N ALA A 125 -2.81 4.80 9.09
CA ALA A 125 -1.64 5.46 9.68
C ALA A 125 -0.57 4.48 10.18
N TRP A 126 -0.95 3.28 10.58
CA TRP A 126 -0.05 2.23 11.06
C TRP A 126 0.22 1.16 10.01
N ALA A 127 -0.13 1.40 8.77
CA ALA A 127 0.17 0.49 7.68
C ALA A 127 1.68 0.15 7.64
N PRO A 128 2.05 -1.06 7.21
CA PRO A 128 3.45 -1.44 7.05
C PRO A 128 4.18 -0.47 6.13
N GLY A 129 5.48 -0.26 6.36
CA GLY A 129 6.27 0.71 5.58
C GLY A 129 6.33 0.41 4.07
N TRP A 130 6.13 -0.85 3.68
CA TRP A 130 6.06 -1.25 2.26
C TRP A 130 4.71 -1.01 1.60
N ASP A 131 3.63 -0.82 2.37
CA ASP A 131 2.30 -0.47 1.86
C ASP A 131 2.10 1.03 1.86
N PHE A 132 2.73 1.70 2.83
CA PHE A 132 2.51 3.09 3.14
C PHE A 132 2.91 4.01 1.98
N ALA A 133 1.99 4.87 1.57
CA ALA A 133 2.13 5.82 0.46
C ALA A 133 2.25 5.18 -0.94
N GLU A 134 1.99 3.87 -1.08
CA GLU A 134 1.79 3.24 -2.38
C GLU A 134 0.44 3.68 -3.00
N PRO A 135 0.27 3.58 -4.33
CA PRO A 135 -1.00 3.92 -4.97
C PRO A 135 -2.19 3.19 -4.38
N GLU A 136 -2.03 1.92 -3.99
CA GLU A 136 -3.08 1.11 -3.36
C GLU A 136 -3.43 1.62 -1.95
N TRP A 137 -2.44 2.13 -1.22
CA TRP A 137 -2.66 2.77 0.07
C TRP A 137 -3.44 4.09 -0.09
N TYR A 138 -3.04 4.95 -1.05
CA TYR A 138 -3.80 6.17 -1.37
C TYR A 138 -5.21 5.83 -1.85
N ALA A 139 -5.37 4.79 -2.64
CA ALA A 139 -6.66 4.29 -3.07
C ALA A 139 -7.55 3.90 -1.88
N ALA A 140 -7.00 3.19 -0.88
CA ALA A 140 -7.72 2.84 0.33
C ALA A 140 -8.13 4.09 1.14
N ALA A 141 -7.22 5.05 1.33
CA ALA A 141 -7.49 6.29 2.05
C ALA A 141 -8.58 7.13 1.36
N LEU A 142 -8.49 7.30 0.04
CA LEU A 142 -9.48 8.03 -0.76
C LEU A 142 -10.82 7.30 -0.82
N ALA A 143 -10.84 5.97 -0.82
CA ALA A 143 -12.07 5.18 -0.76
C ALA A 143 -12.79 5.35 0.58
N VAL A 144 -12.05 5.33 1.70
CA VAL A 144 -12.60 5.65 3.03
C VAL A 144 -13.16 7.08 3.06
N LEU A 145 -12.41 8.04 2.50
CA LEU A 145 -12.86 9.43 2.37
C LEU A 145 -14.13 9.53 1.52
N ALA A 146 -14.19 8.83 0.38
CA ALA A 146 -15.35 8.81 -0.51
C ALA A 146 -16.61 8.24 0.17
N ILE A 147 -16.46 7.15 0.95
CA ILE A 147 -17.56 6.61 1.77
C ILE A 147 -18.05 7.68 2.75
N GLY A 148 -17.12 8.36 3.44
CA GLY A 148 -17.45 9.45 4.35
C GLY A 148 -18.21 10.59 3.66
N VAL A 149 -17.74 11.03 2.48
CA VAL A 149 -18.39 12.07 1.65
C VAL A 149 -19.80 11.64 1.20
N ALA A 150 -19.93 10.41 0.68
CA ALA A 150 -21.21 9.88 0.22
C ALA A 150 -22.27 9.86 1.34
N LEU A 151 -21.86 9.51 2.56
CA LEU A 151 -22.74 9.41 3.73
C LEU A 151 -22.95 10.75 4.44
N ALA A 152 -22.18 11.79 4.14
CA ALA A 152 -22.33 13.13 4.68
C ALA A 152 -23.62 13.76 4.11
N ARG A 153 -24.74 13.59 4.83
CA ARG A 153 -26.04 14.13 4.46
C ARG A 153 -26.13 15.61 4.78
N ASP A 154 -25.57 16.47 3.94
CA ASP A 154 -25.94 17.89 3.97
C ASP A 154 -26.61 18.30 2.66
N ARG A 155 -27.80 18.87 2.83
CA ARG A 155 -28.66 19.66 1.94
C ARG A 155 -28.80 19.29 0.46
N SER A 156 -27.88 18.57 -0.16
CA SER A 156 -27.96 18.18 -1.57
C SER A 156 -27.84 16.66 -1.73
N ARG A 157 -28.95 16.02 -2.10
CA ARG A 157 -29.01 14.58 -2.45
C ARG A 157 -28.11 14.20 -3.63
N PHE A 158 -27.49 15.19 -4.28
CA PHE A 158 -26.66 15.02 -5.47
C PHE A 158 -25.17 15.23 -5.17
N LEU A 159 -24.80 16.21 -4.35
CA LEU A 159 -23.40 16.59 -4.14
C LEU A 159 -22.58 15.48 -3.47
N GLY A 160 -23.13 14.77 -2.49
CA GLY A 160 -22.45 13.65 -1.84
C GLY A 160 -22.05 12.55 -2.83
N PRO A 161 -22.98 11.96 -3.59
CA PRO A 161 -22.67 10.97 -4.63
C PRO A 161 -21.71 11.50 -5.71
N LEU A 162 -21.84 12.78 -6.11
CA LEU A 162 -20.97 13.40 -7.11
C LEU A 162 -19.52 13.44 -6.63
N LEU A 163 -19.27 14.04 -5.47
CA LEU A 163 -17.91 14.16 -4.93
C LEU A 163 -17.32 12.78 -4.59
N ALA A 164 -18.11 11.88 -4.01
CA ALA A 164 -17.65 10.52 -3.73
C ALA A 164 -17.32 9.76 -5.02
N GLY A 165 -18.14 9.88 -6.05
CA GLY A 165 -17.90 9.24 -7.34
C GLY A 165 -16.66 9.78 -8.04
N LEU A 166 -16.41 11.10 -7.97
CA LEU A 166 -15.17 11.69 -8.50
C LEU A 166 -13.94 11.24 -7.73
N LEU A 167 -14.00 11.14 -6.39
CA LEU A 167 -12.92 10.58 -5.59
C LEU A 167 -12.63 9.13 -5.98
N LEU A 168 -13.68 8.30 -6.19
CA LEU A 168 -13.50 6.92 -6.62
C LEU A 168 -12.99 6.82 -8.07
N ALA A 169 -13.31 7.77 -8.94
CA ALA A 169 -12.71 7.85 -10.28
C ALA A 169 -11.20 8.12 -10.19
N VAL A 170 -10.78 9.01 -9.29
CA VAL A 170 -9.35 9.21 -8.98
C VAL A 170 -8.74 7.92 -8.45
N VAL A 171 -9.41 7.20 -7.54
CA VAL A 171 -8.94 5.90 -7.02
C VAL A 171 -8.65 4.94 -8.17
N VAL A 172 -9.54 4.81 -9.15
CA VAL A 172 -9.33 3.93 -10.33
C VAL A 172 -8.10 4.35 -11.14
N LEU A 173 -7.86 5.65 -11.27
CA LEU A 173 -6.80 6.21 -12.12
C LEU A 173 -5.46 6.42 -11.39
N LEU A 174 -5.38 6.18 -10.08
CA LEU A 174 -4.07 6.10 -9.40
C LEU A 174 -3.27 4.90 -9.88
N LYS A 175 -3.96 3.78 -10.09
CA LYS A 175 -3.44 2.55 -10.68
C LYS A 175 -4.64 1.72 -11.10
N PHE A 176 -4.73 1.27 -12.34
CA PHE A 176 -5.97 0.63 -12.85
C PHE A 176 -6.44 -0.56 -12.00
N THR A 177 -5.53 -1.25 -11.33
CA THR A 177 -5.86 -2.35 -10.41
C THR A 177 -6.57 -1.88 -9.13
N THR A 178 -6.47 -0.60 -8.77
CA THR A 178 -7.21 -0.01 -7.64
C THR A 178 -8.70 0.18 -7.91
N ALA A 179 -9.17 -0.14 -9.13
CA ALA A 179 -10.60 -0.27 -9.43
C ALA A 179 -11.30 -1.26 -8.48
N ALA A 180 -10.60 -2.30 -8.03
CA ALA A 180 -11.10 -3.23 -7.01
C ALA A 180 -11.43 -2.51 -5.69
N THR A 181 -10.62 -1.56 -5.26
CA THR A 181 -10.85 -0.75 -4.06
C THR A 181 -12.05 0.17 -4.23
N ALA A 182 -12.21 0.79 -5.41
CA ALA A 182 -13.39 1.60 -5.73
C ALA A 182 -14.67 0.75 -5.73
N LEU A 183 -14.62 -0.45 -6.32
CA LEU A 183 -15.74 -1.39 -6.32
C LEU A 183 -16.10 -1.84 -4.89
N ALA A 184 -15.13 -2.16 -4.06
CA ALA A 184 -15.33 -2.51 -2.66
C ALA A 184 -16.04 -1.39 -1.89
N ALA A 185 -15.64 -0.13 -2.09
CA ALA A 185 -16.30 1.04 -1.49
C ALA A 185 -17.76 1.17 -1.95
N ILE A 186 -18.04 1.00 -3.24
CA ILE A 186 -19.40 1.04 -3.81
C ILE A 186 -20.27 -0.09 -3.21
N LEU A 187 -19.73 -1.29 -3.05
CA LEU A 187 -20.46 -2.41 -2.45
C LEU A 187 -20.79 -2.16 -0.97
N LEU A 188 -19.87 -1.56 -0.20
CA LEU A 188 -20.17 -1.16 1.17
C LEU A 188 -21.26 -0.07 1.23
N LEU A 189 -21.22 0.91 0.33
CA LEU A 189 -22.29 1.89 0.20
C LEU A 189 -23.62 1.22 -0.17
N ALA A 190 -23.61 0.22 -1.06
CA ALA A 190 -24.80 -0.51 -1.47
C ALA A 190 -25.45 -1.30 -0.33
N ALA A 191 -24.64 -1.79 0.62
CA ALA A 191 -25.12 -2.45 1.82
C ALA A 191 -25.86 -1.48 2.78
N LEU A 192 -25.57 -0.17 2.69
CA LEU A 192 -26.21 0.88 3.49
C LEU A 192 -27.37 1.55 2.75
N ASP A 193 -27.14 1.96 1.50
CA ASP A 193 -28.12 2.63 0.65
C ASP A 193 -27.83 2.34 -0.83
N ARG A 194 -28.68 1.49 -1.46
CA ARG A 194 -28.51 1.08 -2.86
C ARG A 194 -28.62 2.24 -3.85
N ARG A 195 -29.48 3.24 -3.56
CA ARG A 195 -29.67 4.39 -4.46
C ARG A 195 -28.45 5.30 -4.43
N LEU A 196 -27.90 5.51 -3.24
CA LEU A 196 -26.65 6.24 -3.05
C LEU A 196 -25.50 5.55 -3.78
N ALA A 197 -25.34 4.25 -3.59
CA ALA A 197 -24.32 3.45 -4.25
C ALA A 197 -24.41 3.50 -5.77
N LEU A 198 -25.63 3.34 -6.34
CA LEU A 198 -25.84 3.40 -7.78
C LEU A 198 -25.44 4.76 -8.36
N ARG A 199 -25.85 5.87 -7.73
CA ARG A 199 -25.48 7.22 -8.17
C ARG A 199 -23.96 7.41 -8.10
N THR A 200 -23.33 6.98 -7.00
CA THR A 200 -21.88 7.03 -6.85
C THR A 200 -21.19 6.19 -7.92
N ALA A 201 -21.67 4.98 -8.21
CA ALA A 201 -21.11 4.10 -9.23
C ALA A 201 -21.19 4.72 -10.63
N VAL A 202 -22.33 5.31 -11.00
CA VAL A 202 -22.50 6.00 -12.30
C VAL A 202 -21.50 7.16 -12.41
N VAL A 203 -21.41 8.00 -11.37
CA VAL A 203 -20.44 9.12 -11.36
C VAL A 203 -19.01 8.60 -11.42
N THR A 204 -18.70 7.51 -10.71
CA THR A 204 -17.37 6.90 -10.78
C THR A 204 -17.03 6.46 -12.20
N ALA A 205 -17.95 5.75 -12.86
CA ALA A 205 -17.72 5.26 -14.23
C ALA A 205 -17.53 6.41 -15.22
N VAL A 206 -18.47 7.37 -15.24
CA VAL A 206 -18.39 8.54 -16.12
C VAL A 206 -17.15 9.39 -15.80
N GLY A 207 -16.90 9.66 -14.51
CA GLY A 207 -15.73 10.41 -14.06
C GLY A 207 -14.41 9.75 -14.44
N THR A 208 -14.32 8.41 -14.33
CA THR A 208 -13.13 7.66 -14.76
C THR A 208 -12.88 7.82 -16.25
N LEU A 209 -13.90 7.63 -17.09
CA LEU A 209 -13.77 7.78 -18.53
C LEU A 209 -13.40 9.22 -18.93
N THR A 210 -14.03 10.20 -18.31
CA THR A 210 -13.75 11.63 -18.58
C THR A 210 -12.33 11.99 -18.15
N LEU A 211 -11.94 11.67 -16.93
CA LEU A 211 -10.58 11.97 -16.43
C LEU A 211 -9.52 11.22 -17.23
N PHE A 212 -9.75 9.96 -17.60
CA PHE A 212 -8.83 9.21 -18.45
C PHE A 212 -8.71 9.87 -19.83
N GLY A 213 -9.82 10.27 -20.45
CA GLY A 213 -9.81 11.00 -21.71
C GLY A 213 -9.01 12.31 -21.60
N ILE A 214 -9.16 13.05 -20.49
CA ILE A 214 -8.36 14.25 -20.23
C ILE A 214 -6.88 13.90 -20.09
N THR A 215 -6.52 12.84 -19.35
CA THR A 215 -5.12 12.44 -19.20
C THR A 215 -4.47 12.09 -20.52
N VAL A 216 -5.16 11.37 -21.40
CA VAL A 216 -4.70 11.04 -22.76
C VAL A 216 -4.62 12.28 -23.66
N ALA A 217 -5.53 13.25 -23.51
CA ALA A 217 -5.48 14.51 -24.25
C ALA A 217 -4.30 15.39 -23.84
N VAL A 218 -3.96 15.41 -22.53
CA VAL A 218 -2.82 16.16 -21.98
C VAL A 218 -1.49 15.48 -22.34
N GLU A 219 -1.43 14.16 -22.20
CA GLU A 219 -0.24 13.36 -22.52
C GLU A 219 -0.67 12.12 -23.31
N PRO A 220 -0.64 12.19 -24.65
CA PRO A 220 -1.06 11.08 -25.52
C PRO A 220 -0.28 9.77 -25.29
N ARG A 221 0.92 9.86 -24.74
CA ARG A 221 1.73 8.68 -24.39
C ARG A 221 1.14 7.85 -23.27
N GLU A 222 0.21 8.38 -22.46
CA GLU A 222 -0.52 7.58 -21.46
C GLU A 222 -1.21 6.37 -22.10
N TRP A 223 -1.80 6.57 -23.29
CA TRP A 223 -2.41 5.47 -24.03
C TRP A 223 -1.35 4.47 -24.51
N GLN A 224 -0.24 4.95 -25.04
CA GLN A 224 0.86 4.10 -25.51
C GLN A 224 1.48 3.30 -24.35
N TRP A 225 1.77 3.95 -23.23
CA TRP A 225 2.32 3.28 -22.07
C TRP A 225 1.37 2.22 -21.50
N LEU A 226 0.05 2.50 -21.51
CA LEU A 226 -0.95 1.52 -21.10
C LEU A 226 -0.93 0.27 -22.02
N GLN A 227 -0.73 0.45 -23.31
CA GLN A 227 -0.62 -0.67 -24.26
C GLN A 227 0.68 -1.46 -24.10
N ASP A 228 1.78 -0.82 -23.75
CA ASP A 228 3.09 -1.45 -23.58
C ASP A 228 3.23 -2.19 -22.24
N MET A 229 2.51 -1.75 -21.18
CA MET A 229 2.63 -2.33 -19.83
C MET A 229 2.41 -3.83 -19.75
N PRO A 230 1.47 -4.47 -20.47
CA PRO A 230 1.29 -5.91 -20.42
C PRO A 230 2.55 -6.71 -20.80
N ALA A 231 3.42 -6.18 -21.67
CA ALA A 231 4.67 -6.83 -22.05
C ALA A 231 5.66 -6.98 -20.87
N LEU A 232 5.54 -6.12 -19.84
CA LEU A 232 6.36 -6.19 -18.63
C LEU A 232 5.84 -7.20 -17.60
N ASN A 233 4.60 -7.68 -17.74
CA ASN A 233 4.03 -8.63 -16.80
C ASN A 233 4.51 -10.06 -17.13
N PRO A 234 4.98 -10.82 -16.14
CA PRO A 234 5.31 -12.21 -16.37
C PRO A 234 4.04 -13.02 -16.70
N PRO A 235 4.16 -14.09 -17.50
CA PRO A 235 3.03 -14.95 -17.80
C PRO A 235 2.50 -15.63 -16.54
N LEU A 236 1.18 -15.84 -16.46
CA LEU A 236 0.55 -16.58 -15.38
C LEU A 236 0.96 -18.07 -15.46
N THR A 237 1.65 -18.54 -14.43
CA THR A 237 2.09 -19.93 -14.30
C THR A 237 1.58 -20.52 -12.99
N ALA A 238 1.55 -21.86 -12.90
CA ALA A 238 1.22 -22.55 -11.65
C ALA A 238 2.16 -22.14 -10.49
N ALA A 239 3.45 -21.92 -10.80
CA ALA A 239 4.42 -21.44 -9.82
C ALA A 239 4.11 -20.01 -9.35
N ALA A 240 3.65 -19.13 -10.24
CA ALA A 240 3.23 -17.78 -9.88
C ALA A 240 1.99 -17.80 -8.98
N LEU A 241 1.00 -18.67 -9.26
CA LEU A 241 -0.17 -18.85 -8.40
C LEU A 241 0.20 -19.40 -7.01
N ALA A 242 1.09 -20.40 -6.94
CA ALA A 242 1.57 -20.92 -5.66
C ALA A 242 2.32 -19.85 -4.85
N ALA A 243 3.12 -19.01 -5.51
CA ALA A 243 3.80 -17.88 -4.88
C ALA A 243 2.79 -16.82 -4.39
N SER A 244 1.70 -16.57 -5.13
CA SER A 244 0.62 -15.68 -4.70
C SER A 244 -0.12 -16.25 -3.48
N GLY A 245 -0.36 -17.57 -3.42
CA GLY A 245 -0.90 -18.23 -2.22
C GLY A 245 -0.02 -18.01 -0.98
N LYS A 246 1.30 -18.17 -1.12
CA LYS A 246 2.25 -17.85 -0.05
C LYS A 246 2.22 -16.37 0.33
N GLY A 247 2.07 -15.47 -0.64
CA GLY A 247 1.93 -14.03 -0.40
C GLY A 247 0.68 -13.70 0.44
N LEU A 248 -0.47 -14.31 0.13
CA LEU A 248 -1.69 -14.13 0.94
C LEU A 248 -1.50 -14.60 2.39
N VAL A 249 -0.85 -15.74 2.60
CA VAL A 249 -0.53 -16.22 3.97
C VAL A 249 0.40 -15.26 4.69
N ASN A 250 1.40 -14.70 3.98
CA ASN A 250 2.26 -13.68 4.56
C ASN A 250 1.49 -12.43 4.98
N GLU A 251 0.50 -12.00 4.19
CA GLU A 251 -0.35 -10.85 4.53
C GLU A 251 -1.15 -11.12 5.81
N LEU A 252 -1.68 -12.31 6.01
CA LEU A 252 -2.38 -12.66 7.25
C LEU A 252 -1.48 -12.50 8.48
N VAL A 253 -0.21 -12.95 8.38
CA VAL A 253 0.79 -12.82 9.46
C VAL A 253 1.12 -11.35 9.76
N VAL A 254 1.25 -10.54 8.73
CA VAL A 254 1.61 -9.12 8.87
C VAL A 254 0.40 -8.30 9.32
N SER A 255 -0.79 -8.69 8.88
CA SER A 255 -2.05 -7.97 9.11
C SER A 255 -3.11 -8.89 9.76
N PRO A 256 -2.90 -9.33 11.02
CA PRO A 256 -3.83 -10.27 11.70
C PRO A 256 -5.26 -9.73 11.83
N ILE A 257 -5.50 -8.44 11.60
CA ILE A 257 -6.85 -7.84 11.53
C ILE A 257 -7.72 -8.52 10.46
N ILE A 258 -7.10 -9.07 9.40
CA ILE A 258 -7.81 -9.81 8.35
C ILE A 258 -8.37 -11.11 8.93
N VAL A 259 -7.58 -11.80 9.76
CA VAL A 259 -8.02 -13.04 10.45
C VAL A 259 -9.16 -12.75 11.40
N VAL A 260 -9.08 -11.67 12.18
CA VAL A 260 -10.18 -11.21 13.05
C VAL A 260 -11.44 -10.91 12.24
N ALA A 261 -11.28 -10.27 11.07
CA ALA A 261 -12.40 -9.99 10.18
C ALA A 261 -13.05 -11.28 9.64
N LEU A 262 -12.27 -12.30 9.27
CA LEU A 262 -12.80 -13.60 8.83
C LEU A 262 -13.64 -14.25 9.95
N VAL A 263 -13.11 -14.31 11.18
CA VAL A 263 -13.86 -14.85 12.34
C VAL A 263 -15.12 -14.03 12.62
N ALA A 264 -15.07 -12.71 12.44
CA ALA A 264 -16.24 -11.85 12.56
C ALA A 264 -17.34 -12.20 11.53
N GLN A 265 -16.96 -12.58 10.29
CA GLN A 265 -17.94 -13.05 9.29
C GLN A 265 -18.56 -14.39 9.69
N VAL A 266 -17.77 -15.32 10.26
CA VAL A 266 -18.29 -16.60 10.79
C VAL A 266 -19.30 -16.33 11.91
N TRP A 267 -19.01 -15.39 12.79
CA TRP A 267 -19.95 -14.99 13.86
C TRP A 267 -21.26 -14.41 13.29
N LEU A 268 -21.19 -13.52 12.30
CA LEU A 268 -22.38 -13.02 11.62
C LEU A 268 -23.19 -14.14 10.94
N TRP A 269 -22.48 -15.07 10.31
CA TRP A 269 -23.11 -16.22 9.67
C TRP A 269 -23.86 -17.11 10.65
N HIS A 270 -23.24 -17.36 11.81
CA HIS A 270 -23.84 -18.14 12.90
C HIS A 270 -25.11 -17.48 13.46
N ARG A 271 -25.16 -16.16 13.50
CA ARG A 271 -26.35 -15.38 13.91
C ARG A 271 -27.55 -15.58 13.01
N GLY A 272 -27.37 -15.96 11.77
CA GLY A 272 -28.46 -16.24 10.83
C GLY A 272 -29.17 -15.01 10.28
N GLY A 273 -30.30 -15.22 9.62
CA GLY A 273 -31.15 -14.14 9.12
C GLY A 273 -30.44 -13.13 8.22
N SER A 274 -30.71 -11.84 8.45
CA SER A 274 -30.09 -10.75 7.68
C SER A 274 -28.58 -10.64 7.88
N HIS A 275 -28.04 -11.17 9.00
CA HIS A 275 -26.59 -11.15 9.28
C HIS A 275 -25.79 -11.96 8.28
N ARG A 276 -26.36 -13.06 7.71
CA ARG A 276 -25.71 -13.85 6.64
C ARG A 276 -25.45 -13.02 5.39
N ARG A 277 -26.40 -12.15 5.01
CA ARG A 277 -26.22 -11.25 3.86
C ARG A 277 -25.06 -10.27 4.08
N TRP A 278 -24.93 -9.75 5.30
CA TRP A 278 -23.82 -8.89 5.68
C TRP A 278 -22.48 -9.65 5.66
N ALA A 279 -22.45 -10.89 6.17
CA ALA A 279 -21.27 -11.72 6.11
C ALA A 279 -20.82 -11.97 4.66
N LEU A 280 -21.75 -12.38 3.80
CA LEU A 280 -21.45 -12.60 2.37
C LEU A 280 -20.99 -11.32 1.68
N GLY A 281 -21.63 -10.17 1.95
CA GLY A 281 -21.22 -8.89 1.38
C GLY A 281 -19.81 -8.50 1.78
N ASN A 282 -19.45 -8.66 3.05
CA ASN A 282 -18.09 -8.39 3.53
C ASN A 282 -17.05 -9.38 2.96
N LEU A 283 -17.38 -10.69 2.88
CA LEU A 283 -16.50 -11.68 2.26
C LEU A 283 -16.27 -11.37 0.78
N LEU A 284 -17.32 -10.93 0.07
CA LEU A 284 -17.20 -10.48 -1.32
C LEU A 284 -16.27 -9.27 -1.44
N VAL A 285 -16.40 -8.28 -0.54
CA VAL A 285 -15.49 -7.12 -0.49
C VAL A 285 -14.05 -7.57 -0.26
N MET A 286 -13.80 -8.45 0.71
CA MET A 286 -12.47 -8.99 0.96
C MET A 286 -11.92 -9.75 -0.25
N ALA A 287 -12.73 -10.59 -0.90
CA ALA A 287 -12.35 -11.31 -2.11
C ALA A 287 -11.98 -10.36 -3.26
N ILE A 288 -12.78 -9.32 -3.51
CA ILE A 288 -12.50 -8.31 -4.53
C ILE A 288 -11.17 -7.59 -4.25
N LEU A 289 -10.89 -7.27 -2.99
CA LEU A 289 -9.64 -6.62 -2.61
C LEU A 289 -8.39 -7.50 -2.77
N THR A 290 -8.55 -8.82 -2.89
CA THR A 290 -7.43 -9.73 -3.22
C THR A 290 -7.16 -9.87 -4.71
N VAL A 291 -8.12 -9.49 -5.58
CA VAL A 291 -8.01 -9.63 -7.04
C VAL A 291 -6.77 -8.94 -7.62
N PRO A 292 -6.44 -7.68 -7.25
CA PRO A 292 -5.26 -7.00 -7.78
C PRO A 292 -3.96 -7.78 -7.55
N PHE A 293 -3.82 -8.36 -6.37
CA PHE A 293 -2.66 -9.17 -6.01
C PHE A 293 -2.55 -10.45 -6.85
N LEU A 294 -3.69 -11.12 -7.06
CA LEU A 294 -3.75 -12.35 -7.85
C LEU A 294 -3.51 -12.09 -9.34
N VAL A 295 -4.09 -11.01 -9.89
CA VAL A 295 -3.99 -10.68 -11.33
C VAL A 295 -2.58 -10.23 -11.71
N GLN A 296 -1.90 -9.49 -10.84
CA GLN A 296 -0.55 -9.02 -11.14
C GLN A 296 0.54 -10.08 -10.95
N HIS A 297 0.29 -11.14 -10.18
CA HIS A 297 1.20 -12.26 -9.81
C HIS A 297 2.67 -11.87 -9.57
N GLN A 298 2.90 -10.61 -9.20
CA GLN A 298 4.22 -10.09 -8.86
C GLN A 298 4.57 -10.28 -7.38
N ASN A 299 3.60 -10.77 -6.57
CA ASN A 299 3.74 -11.06 -5.15
C ASN A 299 4.18 -9.86 -4.29
N PHE A 300 3.80 -8.65 -4.68
CA PHE A 300 3.99 -7.45 -3.89
C PHE A 300 2.80 -7.27 -2.94
N LEU A 301 3.03 -7.36 -1.63
CA LEU A 301 1.96 -7.29 -0.62
C LEU A 301 1.22 -5.95 -0.62
N TYR A 302 1.86 -4.85 -1.02
CA TYR A 302 1.17 -3.55 -1.12
C TYR A 302 -0.06 -3.56 -2.04
N HIS A 303 -0.19 -4.55 -2.94
CA HIS A 303 -1.43 -4.73 -3.70
C HIS A 303 -2.63 -5.11 -2.82
N LEU A 304 -2.37 -5.53 -1.59
CA LEU A 304 -3.37 -5.86 -0.57
C LEU A 304 -3.61 -4.72 0.43
N ALA A 305 -2.94 -3.56 0.30
CA ALA A 305 -2.97 -2.47 1.30
C ALA A 305 -4.39 -2.00 1.70
N ALA A 306 -5.38 -2.13 0.82
CA ALA A 306 -6.76 -1.83 1.14
C ALA A 306 -7.43 -2.91 2.03
N LEU A 307 -6.97 -4.17 1.98
CA LEU A 307 -7.62 -5.28 2.68
C LEU A 307 -7.61 -5.13 4.21
N PRO A 308 -6.48 -4.80 4.87
CA PRO A 308 -6.46 -4.53 6.31
C PRO A 308 -7.37 -3.37 6.72
N VAL A 309 -7.46 -2.31 5.91
CA VAL A 309 -8.27 -1.12 6.19
C VAL A 309 -9.75 -1.49 6.21
N PHE A 310 -10.24 -2.17 5.18
CA PHE A 310 -11.63 -2.61 5.11
C PHE A 310 -11.95 -3.70 6.14
N SER A 311 -10.99 -4.55 6.47
CA SER A 311 -11.10 -5.53 7.56
C SER A 311 -11.29 -4.85 8.91
N ALA A 312 -10.49 -3.82 9.22
CA ALA A 312 -10.61 -3.06 10.46
C ALA A 312 -11.97 -2.35 10.59
N VAL A 313 -12.43 -1.73 9.51
CA VAL A 313 -13.77 -1.10 9.44
C VAL A 313 -14.87 -2.15 9.65
N SER A 314 -14.75 -3.32 9.04
CA SER A 314 -15.70 -4.43 9.20
C SER A 314 -15.75 -4.93 10.64
N VAL A 315 -14.60 -5.22 11.26
CA VAL A 315 -14.50 -5.67 12.66
C VAL A 315 -15.13 -4.64 13.60
N ALA A 316 -14.77 -3.37 13.46
CA ALA A 316 -15.33 -2.29 14.30
C ALA A 316 -16.86 -2.18 14.14
N THR A 317 -17.37 -2.31 12.91
CA THR A 317 -18.81 -2.26 12.62
C THR A 317 -19.55 -3.44 13.26
N ILE A 318 -19.01 -4.66 13.11
CA ILE A 318 -19.62 -5.89 13.63
C ILE A 318 -19.62 -5.89 15.15
N ALA A 319 -18.48 -5.59 15.78
CA ALA A 319 -18.36 -5.53 17.24
C ALA A 319 -19.30 -4.47 17.84
N HIS A 320 -19.40 -3.29 17.19
CA HIS A 320 -20.33 -2.26 17.63
C HIS A 320 -21.81 -2.69 17.51
N ARG A 321 -22.19 -3.36 16.41
CA ARG A 321 -23.54 -3.90 16.23
C ARG A 321 -23.89 -4.93 17.29
N ALA A 322 -22.96 -5.81 17.64
CA ALA A 322 -23.14 -6.79 18.71
C ALA A 322 -23.41 -6.10 20.06
N ILE A 323 -22.64 -5.06 20.38
CA ILE A 323 -22.87 -4.26 21.61
C ILE A 323 -24.28 -3.62 21.60
N ARG A 324 -24.70 -3.06 20.47
CA ARG A 324 -26.05 -2.43 20.37
C ARG A 324 -27.20 -3.43 20.45
N ALA A 325 -26.97 -4.65 20.02
CA ALA A 325 -27.94 -5.73 20.15
C ALA A 325 -28.03 -6.31 21.59
N GLY A 326 -27.18 -5.84 22.50
CA GLY A 326 -27.10 -6.36 23.87
C GLY A 326 -26.25 -7.61 24.03
N ASP A 327 -25.61 -8.08 22.96
CA ASP A 327 -24.78 -9.31 22.98
C ASP A 327 -23.37 -9.09 23.56
N GLY A 328 -22.97 -7.83 23.77
CA GLY A 328 -21.57 -7.49 24.07
C GLY A 328 -20.66 -7.69 22.83
N VAL A 329 -19.34 -7.49 23.00
CA VAL A 329 -18.37 -7.86 21.97
C VAL A 329 -18.22 -9.39 21.97
N PRO A 330 -18.38 -10.07 20.82
CA PRO A 330 -18.18 -11.52 20.74
C PRO A 330 -16.78 -11.89 21.21
N ILE A 331 -16.67 -12.73 22.23
CA ILE A 331 -15.39 -13.09 22.86
C ILE A 331 -14.39 -13.71 21.88
N ALA A 332 -14.89 -14.35 20.84
CA ALA A 332 -14.08 -14.89 19.76
C ALA A 332 -13.18 -13.81 19.11
N LEU A 333 -13.66 -12.56 18.96
CA LEU A 333 -12.92 -11.51 18.27
C LEU A 333 -11.69 -11.03 19.05
N PRO A 334 -11.79 -10.64 20.35
CA PRO A 334 -10.61 -10.22 21.11
C PRO A 334 -9.61 -11.36 21.34
N ILE A 335 -10.07 -12.60 21.52
CA ILE A 335 -9.16 -13.75 21.64
C ILE A 335 -8.44 -13.99 20.30
N THR A 336 -9.15 -13.98 19.18
CA THR A 336 -8.53 -14.09 17.85
C THR A 336 -7.51 -12.96 17.62
N ALA A 337 -7.85 -11.73 18.01
CA ALA A 337 -6.95 -10.59 17.91
C ALA A 337 -5.66 -10.77 18.73
N ALA A 338 -5.79 -11.24 19.98
CA ALA A 338 -4.65 -11.51 20.85
C ALA A 338 -3.79 -12.67 20.35
N LEU A 339 -4.41 -13.75 19.89
CA LEU A 339 -3.70 -14.90 19.34
C LEU A 339 -3.01 -14.54 18.02
N GLY A 340 -3.70 -13.84 17.12
CA GLY A 340 -3.10 -13.37 15.85
C GLY A 340 -1.90 -12.45 16.11
N PHE A 341 -2.03 -11.50 17.04
CA PHE A 341 -0.91 -10.66 17.47
C PHE A 341 0.26 -11.49 18.02
N ALA A 342 -0.02 -12.44 18.93
CA ALA A 342 1.01 -13.26 19.54
C ALA A 342 1.71 -14.16 18.51
N VAL A 343 0.95 -14.82 17.63
CA VAL A 343 1.48 -15.67 16.56
C VAL A 343 2.36 -14.85 15.62
N SER A 344 1.90 -13.68 15.18
CA SER A 344 2.69 -12.79 14.33
C SER A 344 4.00 -12.37 15.00
N CYS A 345 3.94 -11.96 16.28
CA CYS A 345 5.14 -11.58 17.03
C CYS A 345 6.13 -12.76 17.16
N LEU A 346 5.64 -13.97 17.45
CA LEU A 346 6.46 -15.17 17.53
C LEU A 346 7.10 -15.54 16.18
N LEU A 347 6.34 -15.43 15.10
CA LEU A 347 6.82 -15.72 13.75
C LEU A 347 7.88 -14.73 13.26
N PHE A 348 7.94 -13.51 13.81
CA PHE A 348 8.98 -12.54 13.47
C PHE A 348 10.31 -12.74 14.25
N VAL A 349 10.34 -13.56 15.29
CA VAL A 349 11.55 -13.80 16.10
C VAL A 349 12.65 -14.55 15.31
N PRO A 350 12.35 -15.65 14.59
CA PRO A 350 13.37 -16.41 13.88
C PRO A 350 14.00 -15.63 12.73
N GLY A 351 15.27 -15.92 12.46
CA GLY A 351 15.99 -15.34 11.32
C GLY A 351 15.40 -15.77 9.96
N THR A 352 15.74 -15.00 8.92
CA THR A 352 15.23 -15.19 7.54
C THR A 352 15.42 -16.60 7.02
N SER A 353 16.58 -17.22 7.24
CA SER A 353 16.90 -18.59 6.76
C SER A 353 15.96 -19.62 7.36
N PHE A 354 15.62 -19.50 8.64
CA PHE A 354 14.66 -20.38 9.31
C PHE A 354 13.27 -20.20 8.73
N ARG A 355 12.80 -18.95 8.60
CA ARG A 355 11.48 -18.61 8.08
C ARG A 355 11.27 -19.10 6.65
N THR A 356 12.28 -18.95 5.79
CA THR A 356 12.22 -19.41 4.40
C THR A 356 12.07 -20.92 4.30
N ARG A 357 12.84 -21.67 5.11
CA ARG A 357 12.75 -23.14 5.16
C ARG A 357 11.45 -23.64 5.78
N ASN A 358 10.89 -22.91 6.73
CA ASN A 358 9.72 -23.30 7.51
C ASN A 358 8.51 -22.39 7.19
N SER A 359 8.34 -22.02 5.92
CA SER A 359 7.24 -21.14 5.49
C SER A 359 5.84 -21.66 5.82
N TRP A 360 5.69 -22.98 5.98
CA TRP A 360 4.46 -23.64 6.40
C TRP A 360 3.99 -23.24 7.80
N LEU A 361 4.91 -22.83 8.69
CA LEU A 361 4.57 -22.38 10.06
C LEU A 361 3.65 -21.15 10.04
N ALA A 362 3.79 -20.27 9.05
CA ALA A 362 2.90 -19.13 8.88
C ALA A 362 1.46 -19.61 8.63
N LEU A 363 1.29 -20.54 7.68
CA LEU A 363 -0.03 -21.12 7.38
C LEU A 363 -0.60 -21.88 8.57
N ALA A 364 0.20 -22.72 9.23
CA ALA A 364 -0.24 -23.51 10.38
C ALA A 364 -0.66 -22.60 11.56
N GLY A 365 0.12 -21.54 11.83
CA GLY A 365 -0.20 -20.57 12.87
C GLY A 365 -1.51 -19.83 12.61
N GLU A 366 -1.69 -19.31 11.39
CA GLU A 366 -2.91 -18.59 11.03
C GLU A 366 -4.14 -19.49 10.97
N LEU A 367 -4.00 -20.72 10.47
CA LEU A 367 -5.09 -21.71 10.51
C LEU A 367 -5.47 -22.08 11.95
N ALA A 368 -4.50 -22.21 12.85
CA ALA A 368 -4.77 -22.45 14.27
C ALA A 368 -5.53 -21.27 14.90
N VAL A 369 -5.14 -20.03 14.61
CA VAL A 369 -5.84 -18.83 15.10
C VAL A 369 -7.28 -18.79 14.58
N VAL A 370 -7.49 -19.04 13.28
CA VAL A 370 -8.83 -19.10 12.67
C VAL A 370 -9.65 -20.21 13.31
N ALA A 371 -9.08 -21.41 13.46
CA ALA A 371 -9.78 -22.56 14.04
C ALA A 371 -10.22 -22.29 15.47
N VAL A 372 -9.36 -21.72 16.32
CA VAL A 372 -9.72 -21.33 17.68
C VAL A 372 -10.82 -20.27 17.67
N GLY A 373 -10.70 -19.25 16.82
CA GLY A 373 -11.72 -18.22 16.66
C GLY A 373 -13.08 -18.79 16.26
N VAL A 374 -13.11 -19.69 15.29
CA VAL A 374 -14.32 -20.36 14.83
C VAL A 374 -14.91 -21.26 15.92
N LEU A 375 -14.08 -22.05 16.61
CA LEU A 375 -14.53 -22.88 17.73
C LEU A 375 -15.17 -22.03 18.82
N LEU A 376 -14.60 -20.88 19.15
CA LEU A 376 -15.16 -19.95 20.13
C LEU A 376 -16.49 -19.32 19.70
N VAL A 377 -16.74 -19.20 18.38
CA VAL A 377 -18.03 -18.74 17.85
C VAL A 377 -19.12 -19.79 18.12
N TYR A 378 -18.82 -21.08 17.91
CA TYR A 378 -19.79 -22.16 18.05
C TYR A 378 -19.91 -22.66 19.51
N TRP A 379 -18.79 -22.67 20.24
CA TRP A 379 -18.70 -23.21 21.58
C TRP A 379 -18.63 -22.06 22.62
N GLN A 380 -19.74 -21.34 22.81
CA GLN A 380 -19.82 -20.30 23.85
C GLN A 380 -20.27 -20.94 25.18
N PRO A 381 -19.36 -21.32 26.09
CA PRO A 381 -19.76 -21.84 27.39
C PRO A 381 -20.53 -20.77 28.19
N SER A 382 -21.66 -21.16 28.78
CA SER A 382 -22.46 -20.25 29.62
C SER A 382 -21.65 -19.63 30.76
N ALA A 383 -20.73 -20.37 31.36
CA ALA A 383 -19.79 -19.91 32.36
C ALA A 383 -18.89 -18.74 31.88
N PHE A 384 -18.47 -18.75 30.63
CA PHE A 384 -17.72 -17.62 30.07
C PHE A 384 -18.58 -16.37 29.90
N ARG A 385 -19.87 -16.52 29.57
CA ARG A 385 -20.80 -15.38 29.49
C ARG A 385 -20.96 -14.69 30.85
N GLU A 386 -21.07 -15.42 31.96
CA GLU A 386 -21.24 -14.85 33.29
C GLU A 386 -19.98 -14.13 33.78
N ILE A 387 -18.81 -14.78 33.71
CA ILE A 387 -17.54 -14.18 34.14
C ILE A 387 -17.20 -12.92 33.34
N PHE A 388 -17.51 -12.92 32.07
CA PHE A 388 -17.19 -11.81 31.19
C PHE A 388 -18.30 -10.75 31.11
N SER A 389 -19.58 -11.08 31.34
CA SER A 389 -20.68 -10.10 31.29
C SER A 389 -20.61 -9.06 32.40
N GLU A 390 -20.24 -9.44 33.63
CA GLU A 390 -20.10 -8.51 34.75
C GLU A 390 -18.90 -7.55 34.62
N ARG A 391 -17.77 -8.01 34.05
CA ARG A 391 -16.56 -7.20 33.83
C ARG A 391 -16.54 -6.45 32.49
N ILE A 392 -17.33 -6.87 31.53
CA ILE A 392 -17.38 -6.34 30.14
C ILE A 392 -18.27 -5.10 29.99
N SER A 393 -18.92 -4.61 31.06
CA SER A 393 -19.81 -3.43 31.00
C SER A 393 -19.20 -2.18 30.36
N SER A 394 -17.88 -2.12 30.15
CA SER A 394 -17.22 -1.00 29.47
C SER A 394 -17.00 -1.15 27.98
N GLY A 395 -17.18 -2.31 27.35
CA GLY A 395 -17.06 -2.59 25.90
C GLY A 395 -15.84 -1.98 25.17
N ARG A 396 -15.22 -0.95 25.75
CA ARG A 396 -14.17 -0.14 25.13
C ARG A 396 -12.82 -0.85 25.07
N GLY A 397 -12.42 -1.53 26.13
CA GLY A 397 -11.18 -2.30 26.15
C GLY A 397 -11.20 -3.43 25.10
N TRP A 398 -12.36 -4.09 24.98
CA TRP A 398 -12.56 -5.14 23.99
C TRP A 398 -12.57 -4.61 22.56
N MET A 399 -13.19 -3.45 22.34
CA MET A 399 -13.14 -2.77 21.03
C MET A 399 -11.70 -2.41 20.65
N ALA A 400 -10.93 -1.85 21.59
CA ALA A 400 -9.51 -1.56 21.35
C ALA A 400 -8.72 -2.82 21.02
N MET A 401 -8.96 -3.91 21.77
CA MET A 401 -8.31 -5.20 21.54
C MET A 401 -8.63 -5.78 20.17
N CYS A 402 -9.90 -5.76 19.76
CA CYS A 402 -10.31 -6.27 18.45
C CYS A 402 -9.79 -5.43 17.28
N CYS A 403 -9.82 -4.10 17.41
CA CYS A 403 -9.62 -3.19 16.29
C CYS A 403 -8.19 -2.64 16.19
N LEU A 404 -7.49 -2.47 17.33
CA LEU A 404 -6.18 -1.80 17.33
C LEU A 404 -5.02 -2.77 17.56
N LEU A 405 -5.18 -3.75 18.48
CA LEU A 405 -4.09 -4.69 18.78
C LEU A 405 -3.55 -5.42 17.55
N PRO A 406 -4.40 -5.94 16.63
CA PRO A 406 -3.89 -6.60 15.43
C PRO A 406 -3.11 -5.67 14.49
N LEU A 407 -3.37 -4.36 14.54
CA LEU A 407 -2.68 -3.36 13.71
C LEU A 407 -1.31 -2.97 14.28
N VAL A 408 -1.09 -3.15 15.59
CA VAL A 408 0.19 -2.79 16.24
C VAL A 408 1.34 -3.71 15.81
N VAL A 409 1.05 -4.91 15.29
CA VAL A 409 2.06 -5.86 14.76
C VAL A 409 2.99 -5.19 13.74
N THR A 410 2.45 -4.34 12.87
CA THR A 410 3.20 -3.65 11.83
C THR A 410 4.25 -2.68 12.35
N LEU A 411 4.12 -2.26 13.63
CA LEU A 411 5.05 -1.35 14.30
C LEU A 411 6.29 -2.06 14.83
N SER A 412 6.28 -3.39 14.87
CA SER A 412 7.45 -4.16 15.30
C SER A 412 8.66 -3.84 14.42
N PRO A 413 9.83 -3.52 15.00
CA PRO A 413 11.07 -3.32 14.23
C PRO A 413 11.50 -4.58 13.45
N ARG A 414 10.96 -5.74 13.82
CA ARG A 414 11.17 -7.02 13.16
C ARG A 414 10.06 -7.41 12.19
N ALA A 415 8.99 -6.62 12.10
CA ALA A 415 7.96 -6.82 11.09
C ALA A 415 8.62 -6.83 9.72
N THR A 416 8.40 -7.89 8.96
CA THR A 416 9.07 -8.11 7.67
C THR A 416 8.05 -7.99 6.55
N TYR A 417 8.52 -7.48 5.42
CA TYR A 417 7.75 -7.41 4.18
C TYR A 417 7.18 -8.77 3.77
N SER A 418 7.92 -9.83 4.00
CA SER A 418 7.48 -11.19 3.70
C SER A 418 8.06 -12.18 4.68
N PHE A 419 7.20 -13.02 5.23
CA PHE A 419 7.65 -14.09 6.14
C PHE A 419 8.54 -15.12 5.43
N SER A 420 8.19 -15.51 4.20
CA SER A 420 8.77 -16.66 3.53
C SER A 420 9.60 -16.36 2.28
N LEU A 421 9.61 -15.13 1.79
CA LEU A 421 10.37 -14.74 0.60
C LEU A 421 11.69 -14.08 1.01
N ALA A 422 12.79 -14.84 0.97
CA ALA A 422 14.11 -14.44 1.49
C ALA A 422 14.63 -13.11 0.91
N HIS A 423 14.43 -12.88 -0.37
CA HIS A 423 14.88 -11.68 -1.07
C HIS A 423 14.09 -10.40 -0.73
N ARG A 424 13.02 -10.52 0.07
CA ARG A 424 12.12 -9.39 0.42
C ARG A 424 11.96 -9.21 1.93
N THR A 425 12.91 -9.70 2.70
CA THR A 425 12.87 -9.57 4.17
C THR A 425 13.41 -8.22 4.64
N VAL A 426 12.84 -7.14 4.15
CA VAL A 426 13.21 -5.80 4.57
C VAL A 426 12.47 -5.46 5.85
N THR A 427 13.21 -5.19 6.91
CA THR A 427 12.67 -4.69 8.18
C THR A 427 12.90 -3.18 8.30
N PRO A 428 12.17 -2.48 9.18
CA PRO A 428 12.43 -1.07 9.44
C PRO A 428 13.87 -0.75 9.85
N ALA A 429 14.49 -1.66 10.61
CA ALA A 429 15.89 -1.50 11.01
C ALA A 429 16.84 -1.58 9.79
N VAL A 430 16.59 -2.51 8.88
CA VAL A 430 17.35 -2.64 7.61
C VAL A 430 17.17 -1.40 6.75
N ASN A 431 15.95 -0.87 6.65
CA ASN A 431 15.68 0.35 5.88
C ASN A 431 16.43 1.57 6.43
N LEU A 432 16.51 1.71 7.75
CA LEU A 432 17.30 2.79 8.37
C LEU A 432 18.78 2.69 8.02
N THR A 433 19.34 1.49 8.11
CA THR A 433 20.75 1.25 7.76
C THR A 433 20.98 1.50 6.27
N ALA A 434 20.09 1.01 5.40
CA ALA A 434 20.18 1.23 3.96
C ALA A 434 20.09 2.72 3.59
N ALA A 435 19.22 3.49 4.26
CA ALA A 435 19.09 4.93 4.01
C ALA A 435 20.37 5.70 4.39
N LYS A 436 20.98 5.38 5.55
CA LYS A 436 22.26 5.98 5.97
C LYS A 436 23.39 5.63 5.00
N TYR A 437 23.45 4.37 4.59
CA TYR A 437 24.45 3.91 3.64
C TYR A 437 24.32 4.58 2.27
N ALA A 438 23.10 4.71 1.77
CA ALA A 438 22.82 5.37 0.51
C ALA A 438 23.27 6.85 0.53
N GLY A 439 23.00 7.59 1.61
CA GLY A 439 23.45 8.97 1.77
C GLY A 439 24.97 9.10 1.73
N ALA A 440 25.67 8.27 2.51
CA ALA A 440 27.14 8.25 2.52
C ALA A 440 27.74 7.85 1.16
N THR A 441 27.08 6.98 0.42
CA THR A 441 27.49 6.61 -0.95
C THR A 441 27.30 7.79 -1.91
N ALA A 442 26.17 8.50 -1.82
CA ALA A 442 25.94 9.68 -2.68
C ALA A 442 26.99 10.77 -2.46
N GLU A 443 27.32 11.09 -1.20
CA GLU A 443 28.37 12.06 -0.88
C GLU A 443 29.70 11.67 -1.54
N ARG A 444 30.11 10.41 -1.43
CA ARG A 444 31.35 9.93 -2.04
C ARG A 444 31.31 9.98 -3.57
N VAL A 445 30.19 9.60 -4.16
CA VAL A 445 30.00 9.64 -5.61
C VAL A 445 30.06 11.08 -6.14
N HIS A 446 29.51 12.05 -5.43
CA HIS A 446 29.54 13.45 -5.84
C HIS A 446 30.93 14.10 -5.83
N HIS A 447 31.93 13.46 -5.19
CA HIS A 447 33.33 13.90 -5.34
C HIS A 447 33.89 13.64 -6.75
N VAL A 448 33.32 12.68 -7.50
CA VAL A 448 33.77 12.31 -8.85
C VAL A 448 32.71 12.59 -9.93
N LEU A 449 31.43 12.62 -9.56
CA LEU A 449 30.30 12.93 -10.42
C LEU A 449 29.66 14.24 -9.95
N PRO A 450 29.89 15.39 -10.62
CA PRO A 450 29.25 16.65 -10.25
C PRO A 450 27.72 16.54 -10.20
N PRO A 451 27.04 17.13 -9.18
CA PRO A 451 25.60 16.99 -8.99
C PRO A 451 24.73 17.49 -10.15
N ASP A 452 25.22 18.45 -10.93
CA ASP A 452 24.55 19.03 -12.09
C ASP A 452 24.78 18.27 -13.41
N SER A 453 25.67 17.26 -13.39
CA SER A 453 25.95 16.43 -14.55
C SER A 453 24.72 15.63 -14.97
N GLN A 454 24.33 15.73 -16.25
CA GLN A 454 23.26 14.90 -16.78
C GLN A 454 23.72 13.46 -16.97
N VAL A 455 22.92 12.51 -16.46
CA VAL A 455 23.22 11.09 -16.47
C VAL A 455 22.06 10.26 -17.04
N ILE A 456 22.36 9.06 -17.51
CA ILE A 456 21.35 8.02 -17.75
C ILE A 456 21.43 7.04 -16.60
N TYR A 457 20.28 6.70 -16.01
CA TYR A 457 20.19 5.72 -14.95
C TYR A 457 19.76 4.35 -15.51
N LEU A 458 20.62 3.35 -15.35
CA LEU A 458 20.26 1.93 -15.41
C LEU A 458 20.16 1.43 -13.96
N ALA A 459 19.23 2.01 -13.21
CA ALA A 459 19.12 1.88 -11.78
C ALA A 459 17.65 2.01 -11.35
N PHE A 460 17.33 1.55 -10.15
CA PHE A 460 15.96 1.61 -9.61
C PHE A 460 15.78 2.69 -8.54
N ASN A 461 16.68 2.78 -7.57
CA ASN A 461 16.58 3.73 -6.45
C ASN A 461 17.73 4.72 -6.37
N THR A 462 18.76 4.52 -7.15
CA THR A 462 19.97 5.36 -7.12
C THR A 462 19.66 6.80 -7.50
N GLN A 463 18.69 7.05 -8.39
CA GLN A 463 18.23 8.39 -8.76
C GLN A 463 17.64 9.16 -7.58
N TRP A 464 16.98 8.49 -6.64
CA TRP A 464 16.45 9.10 -5.43
C TRP A 464 17.55 9.71 -4.53
N VAL A 465 18.72 9.11 -4.56
CA VAL A 465 19.85 9.49 -3.70
C VAL A 465 20.82 10.42 -4.41
N LEU A 466 21.22 10.10 -5.65
CA LEU A 466 22.19 10.89 -6.42
C LEU A 466 21.59 12.20 -6.97
N ARG A 467 20.33 12.19 -7.39
CA ARG A 467 19.61 13.37 -7.90
C ARG A 467 20.21 14.07 -9.10
N ASN A 468 21.22 13.48 -9.75
CA ASN A 468 21.74 14.00 -10.99
C ASN A 468 20.65 14.07 -12.06
N PRO A 469 20.52 15.15 -12.82
CA PRO A 469 19.49 15.29 -13.85
C PRO A 469 19.59 14.18 -14.91
N THR A 470 18.44 13.71 -15.42
CA THR A 470 18.39 12.77 -16.55
C THR A 470 17.57 13.35 -17.73
N PRO A 471 18.13 13.35 -18.95
CA PRO A 471 17.39 13.79 -20.13
C PRO A 471 16.39 12.75 -20.64
N CYS A 472 16.35 11.56 -20.02
CA CYS A 472 15.46 10.48 -20.42
C CYS A 472 14.10 10.59 -19.72
N ARG A 473 13.01 10.47 -20.48
CA ARG A 473 11.63 10.42 -19.93
C ARG A 473 11.41 9.24 -18.99
N TYR A 474 12.11 8.15 -19.23
CA TYR A 474 12.14 6.98 -18.36
C TYR A 474 13.31 7.13 -17.39
N ALA A 475 13.02 7.61 -16.19
CA ALA A 475 14.03 7.81 -15.16
C ALA A 475 14.74 6.51 -14.75
N SER A 476 14.04 5.38 -14.88
CA SER A 476 14.58 4.02 -14.79
C SER A 476 14.03 3.21 -15.95
N PRO A 477 14.88 2.78 -16.91
CA PRO A 477 14.42 2.16 -18.15
C PRO A 477 14.10 0.67 -17.96
N THR A 478 13.00 0.37 -17.26
CA THR A 478 12.59 -1.01 -16.96
C THR A 478 12.33 -1.84 -18.23
N PHE A 479 11.92 -1.21 -19.32
CA PHE A 479 11.78 -1.91 -20.59
C PHE A 479 13.12 -2.44 -21.09
N LEU A 480 14.23 -1.72 -20.90
CA LEU A 480 15.57 -2.24 -21.22
C LEU A 480 16.00 -3.34 -20.25
N GLN A 481 15.73 -3.16 -18.95
CA GLN A 481 16.13 -4.10 -17.91
C GLN A 481 15.40 -5.45 -18.04
N ARG A 482 14.11 -5.44 -18.44
CA ARG A 482 13.29 -6.66 -18.56
C ARG A 482 13.31 -7.31 -19.93
N ALA A 483 13.89 -6.67 -20.93
CA ALA A 483 14.01 -7.23 -22.29
C ALA A 483 15.02 -8.38 -22.34
N THR A 484 14.80 -9.42 -21.53
CA THR A 484 15.71 -10.57 -21.41
C THR A 484 14.92 -11.88 -21.47
N GLY A 485 15.58 -12.95 -21.85
CA GLY A 485 15.00 -14.29 -21.85
C GLY A 485 13.74 -14.41 -22.73
N LYS A 486 12.70 -15.11 -22.23
CA LYS A 486 11.47 -15.40 -22.99
C LYS A 486 10.59 -14.18 -23.29
N GLN A 487 10.77 -13.08 -22.56
CA GLN A 487 9.97 -11.86 -22.72
C GLN A 487 10.63 -10.84 -23.66
N ALA A 488 11.89 -11.04 -24.03
CA ALA A 488 12.68 -10.09 -24.83
C ALA A 488 11.92 -9.62 -26.07
N ALA A 489 11.49 -10.53 -26.92
CA ALA A 489 10.81 -10.20 -28.18
C ALA A 489 9.51 -9.39 -27.99
N ALA A 490 8.71 -9.72 -26.96
CA ALA A 490 7.49 -8.99 -26.68
C ALA A 490 7.76 -7.56 -26.17
N ILE A 491 8.82 -7.38 -25.39
CA ILE A 491 9.23 -6.07 -24.87
C ILE A 491 9.88 -5.24 -25.98
N GLU A 492 10.76 -5.83 -26.80
CA GLU A 492 11.41 -5.18 -27.94
C GLU A 492 10.41 -4.62 -28.95
N ALA A 493 9.26 -5.27 -29.11
CA ALA A 493 8.19 -4.81 -29.99
C ALA A 493 7.45 -3.57 -29.47
N THR A 494 7.70 -3.12 -28.22
CA THR A 494 7.03 -1.96 -27.63
C THR A 494 7.69 -0.64 -28.05
N GLN A 495 6.87 0.41 -28.18
CA GLN A 495 7.40 1.76 -28.42
C GLN A 495 8.22 2.25 -27.23
N SER A 496 7.83 1.87 -26.02
CA SER A 496 8.56 2.21 -24.79
C SER A 496 9.98 1.64 -24.78
N PHE A 497 10.20 0.43 -25.29
CA PHE A 497 11.56 -0.11 -25.45
C PHE A 497 12.38 0.72 -26.43
N ALA A 498 11.82 1.04 -27.61
CA ALA A 498 12.49 1.83 -28.62
C ALA A 498 12.89 3.24 -28.12
N GLU A 499 11.99 3.91 -27.37
CA GLU A 499 12.27 5.21 -26.75
C GLU A 499 13.37 5.14 -25.69
N ASN A 500 13.35 4.11 -24.84
CA ASN A 500 14.38 3.88 -23.84
C ASN A 500 15.74 3.63 -24.49
N LEU A 501 15.76 2.78 -25.53
CA LEU A 501 16.98 2.47 -26.26
C LEU A 501 17.58 3.71 -26.96
N ALA A 502 16.72 4.51 -27.60
CA ALA A 502 17.13 5.76 -28.23
C ALA A 502 17.75 6.75 -27.25
N CYS A 503 17.22 6.78 -26.00
CA CYS A 503 17.75 7.67 -24.96
C CYS A 503 19.18 7.33 -24.53
N LEU A 504 19.66 6.10 -24.68
CA LEU A 504 21.06 5.75 -24.41
C LEU A 504 22.04 6.52 -25.30
N SER A 505 21.59 6.96 -26.45
CA SER A 505 22.38 7.78 -27.37
C SER A 505 22.22 9.29 -27.20
N ASN A 506 21.44 9.75 -26.18
CA ASN A 506 21.21 11.18 -25.98
C ASN A 506 22.51 11.91 -25.61
N PRO A 507 22.98 12.89 -26.42
CA PRO A 507 24.28 13.55 -26.24
C PRO A 507 24.36 14.44 -25.01
N ARG A 508 23.22 14.79 -24.39
CA ARG A 508 23.18 15.59 -23.15
C ARG A 508 23.66 14.80 -21.94
N ALA A 509 23.50 13.47 -21.96
CA ALA A 509 23.97 12.60 -20.88
C ALA A 509 25.48 12.40 -20.98
N ARG A 510 26.23 12.87 -19.98
CA ARG A 510 27.69 12.74 -19.91
C ARG A 510 28.14 11.42 -19.29
N TYR A 511 27.27 10.79 -18.51
CA TYR A 511 27.57 9.53 -17.82
C TYR A 511 26.38 8.59 -17.86
N VAL A 512 26.66 7.31 -17.70
CA VAL A 512 25.67 6.30 -17.35
C VAL A 512 25.94 5.79 -15.93
N VAL A 513 24.91 5.69 -15.13
CA VAL A 513 24.94 5.14 -13.76
C VAL A 513 24.25 3.79 -13.78
N ILE A 514 24.99 2.72 -13.48
CA ILE A 514 24.52 1.33 -13.50
C ILE A 514 24.48 0.81 -12.08
N GLU A 515 23.30 0.37 -11.62
CA GLU A 515 23.12 -0.35 -10.37
C GLU A 515 23.16 -1.86 -10.66
N GLU A 516 24.27 -2.52 -10.34
CA GLU A 516 24.52 -3.92 -10.72
C GLU A 516 23.48 -4.90 -10.15
N SER A 517 22.90 -4.57 -8.99
CA SER A 517 21.83 -5.37 -8.38
C SER A 517 20.52 -5.32 -9.15
N TRP A 518 20.34 -4.29 -9.98
CA TRP A 518 19.12 -4.08 -10.76
C TRP A 518 19.32 -4.33 -12.26
N PHE A 519 20.48 -3.96 -12.80
CA PHE A 519 20.80 -4.11 -14.22
C PHE A 519 22.05 -4.98 -14.41
N ASP A 520 21.83 -6.24 -14.81
CA ASP A 520 22.87 -7.22 -15.06
C ASP A 520 23.36 -7.07 -16.52
N MET A 521 24.55 -6.51 -16.69
CA MET A 521 25.16 -6.27 -18.01
C MET A 521 25.41 -7.58 -18.78
N GLU A 522 25.69 -8.69 -18.10
CA GLU A 522 25.96 -9.98 -18.78
C GLU A 522 24.69 -10.61 -19.36
N LYS A 523 23.54 -10.33 -18.74
CA LYS A 523 22.23 -10.83 -19.18
C LYS A 523 21.44 -9.78 -19.97
N ALA A 524 21.99 -8.60 -20.17
CA ALA A 524 21.31 -7.52 -20.87
C ALA A 524 21.04 -7.88 -22.33
N ASN A 525 20.00 -7.27 -22.87
CA ASN A 525 19.64 -7.42 -24.27
C ASN A 525 20.81 -6.95 -25.19
N PRO A 526 21.16 -7.69 -26.26
CA PRO A 526 22.27 -7.33 -27.16
C PRO A 526 22.19 -5.90 -27.75
N LEU A 527 20.97 -5.43 -28.05
CA LEU A 527 20.77 -4.06 -28.55
C LEU A 527 21.12 -3.03 -27.47
N VAL A 528 20.77 -3.31 -26.22
CA VAL A 528 21.08 -2.44 -25.09
C VAL A 528 22.59 -2.43 -24.82
N THR A 529 23.22 -3.60 -24.81
CA THR A 529 24.66 -3.72 -24.60
C THR A 529 25.42 -2.99 -25.72
N ALA A 530 25.02 -3.16 -26.98
CA ALA A 530 25.62 -2.44 -28.12
C ALA A 530 25.46 -0.92 -27.98
N ALA A 531 24.27 -0.44 -27.61
CA ALA A 531 24.03 0.99 -27.41
C ALA A 531 24.89 1.56 -26.26
N LEU A 532 25.05 0.81 -25.18
CA LEU A 532 25.88 1.22 -24.03
C LEU A 532 27.37 1.27 -24.44
N THR A 533 27.90 0.22 -25.02
CA THR A 533 29.32 0.16 -25.41
C THR A 533 29.68 1.17 -26.49
N ASN A 534 28.78 1.50 -27.40
CA ASN A 534 28.99 2.52 -28.43
C ASN A 534 29.02 3.94 -27.85
N ASN A 535 28.26 4.21 -26.78
CA ASN A 535 28.10 5.55 -26.25
C ASN A 535 28.92 5.83 -24.98
N PHE A 536 29.26 4.80 -24.19
CA PHE A 536 29.92 4.96 -22.89
C PHE A 536 31.18 4.08 -22.80
N ASP A 537 32.18 4.61 -22.07
CA ASP A 537 33.47 3.93 -21.85
C ASP A 537 33.50 3.36 -20.41
N CYS A 538 33.02 2.13 -20.27
CA CYS A 538 33.02 1.45 -18.96
C CYS A 538 34.39 0.82 -18.60
N GLU A 539 35.38 0.88 -19.49
CA GLU A 539 36.76 0.56 -19.14
C GLU A 539 37.39 1.70 -18.33
N ARG A 540 37.04 2.96 -18.66
CA ARG A 540 37.44 4.18 -17.96
C ARG A 540 36.41 4.65 -16.92
N ARG A 541 35.75 3.69 -16.26
CA ARG A 541 34.78 4.00 -15.22
C ARG A 541 35.35 4.92 -14.16
N ILE A 542 34.59 5.97 -13.80
CA ILE A 542 34.98 6.93 -12.75
C ILE A 542 34.61 6.47 -11.34
N TRP A 543 33.71 5.46 -11.26
CA TRP A 543 33.26 4.84 -10.00
C TRP A 543 32.94 3.36 -10.22
N ALA A 544 33.39 2.51 -9.31
CA ALA A 544 33.03 1.09 -9.28
C ALA A 544 33.12 0.58 -7.83
N ALA A 545 32.13 0.93 -7.03
CA ALA A 545 32.01 0.49 -5.65
C ALA A 545 30.53 0.51 -5.24
N ASP A 546 30.22 -0.14 -4.14
CA ASP A 546 28.88 -0.15 -3.51
C ASP A 546 27.76 -0.65 -4.45
N GLY A 547 28.08 -1.53 -5.40
CA GLY A 547 27.13 -2.03 -6.40
C GLY A 547 26.74 -1.01 -7.47
N LEU A 548 27.48 0.10 -7.57
CA LEU A 548 27.32 1.12 -8.62
C LEU A 548 28.54 1.15 -9.52
N VAL A 549 28.28 1.27 -10.81
CA VAL A 549 29.29 1.53 -11.84
C VAL A 549 28.91 2.82 -12.58
N ILE A 550 29.84 3.76 -12.72
CA ILE A 550 29.62 5.02 -13.43
C ILE A 550 30.64 5.13 -14.56
N CYS A 551 30.11 5.14 -15.79
CA CYS A 551 30.91 5.18 -17.00
C CYS A 551 30.76 6.55 -17.68
N PRO A 552 31.87 7.22 -18.08
CA PRO A 552 31.81 8.45 -18.87
C PRO A 552 31.38 8.18 -20.31
N ARG A 553 30.82 9.19 -20.95
CA ARG A 553 30.53 9.15 -22.39
C ARG A 553 31.83 9.10 -23.18
N ARG A 554 31.83 8.37 -24.33
CA ARG A 554 32.93 8.33 -25.29
C ARG A 554 33.13 9.65 -26.02
#